data_306b643114f022d581648cb5ca6d5539
#
_entry.id   306b643114f022d581648cb5ca6d5539
#
_cell.length_a   1.000
_cell.length_b   1.000
_cell.length_c   1.000
_cell.angle_alpha   90.00
_cell.angle_beta   90.00
_cell.angle_gamma   90.00
#
_symmetry.space_group_name_H-M   'P 1'
#
loop_
_entity.id
_entity.type
_entity.pdbx_description
1 polymer ?
#
loop_
_entity_poly.entity_id
_entity_poly.type
_entity_poly.pdbx_seq_one_letter_code
_entity_poly.pdbx_strand_id
1 'polypeptide(L)'
;MKHNNRKIKVKGLLPLFFLLAVAACKKEATDIGLTLAGDDVLENSEKASFSQAVCRTVQDDSIRTDFLSTGLFGMVNDPEVGTSIASLIIEPKITESGDGFADKTADSTRLILKFDLNQSVGGVPYLLRHGDTASQIAFDVYKLNEDMPDDSVAIYDSYRPELGAKIGEYTGAFNLLNKEEIIGDDTFDISPEIIITLDNTFGQEILDLSSFNNDELKTILKGVVLVPKNVISGDGVIVAIETRSTLSRVLVYYDTTNVTIPLGVSSKSINYFETTPNAAVASQLGGSGHFDKTYLQSMNGTKIKIEFPDLNTFIQQNTDKIVINEAHMTVLVDQSTITSEYAVPPRVLLYAVDTLTDKTVFFEDLTDFQNQTTLNYGGAYDAGIVGYNFRFNRFLQRLVDDYRTRGVDNFNGFYLRVPTDSPLTPHRAVINTNTAQEAIKISVTYTKLN
;
A
#
# COMPACT_ATOMS: atom_id res chain seq x y z
N MET A 1 25.96 -29.05 67.88
CA MET A 1 26.68 -27.96 67.18
C MET A 1 25.74 -26.82 66.94
N LYS A 2 25.91 -25.70 67.69
CA LYS A 2 25.04 -24.52 67.57
C LYS A 2 25.60 -23.59 66.48
N HIS A 3 24.78 -23.32 65.40
CA HIS A 3 25.11 -22.29 64.44
C HIS A 3 24.54 -20.95 64.92
N ASN A 4 25.43 -20.01 65.16
CA ASN A 4 25.12 -18.64 65.53
C ASN A 4 24.86 -17.76 64.25
N ASN A 5 23.62 -17.40 63.99
CA ASN A 5 23.27 -16.45 62.95
C ASN A 5 23.40 -15.01 63.49
N ARG A 6 24.49 -14.33 63.13
CA ARG A 6 24.59 -12.87 63.29
C ARG A 6 23.80 -12.12 62.23
N LYS A 7 22.69 -11.56 62.63
CA LYS A 7 21.95 -10.60 61.81
C LYS A 7 22.66 -9.25 61.80
N ILE A 8 23.24 -8.87 60.66
CA ILE A 8 23.81 -7.54 60.45
C ILE A 8 22.63 -6.57 60.20
N LYS A 9 22.47 -5.57 61.08
CA LYS A 9 21.45 -4.53 60.93
C LYS A 9 21.91 -3.50 59.89
N VAL A 10 21.45 -3.61 58.67
CA VAL A 10 21.65 -2.64 57.57
C VAL A 10 20.56 -1.57 57.63
N LYS A 11 20.50 -0.76 58.69
CA LYS A 11 19.53 0.32 58.81
C LYS A 11 20.08 1.72 58.56
N GLY A 12 21.36 1.87 58.26
CA GLY A 12 22.00 3.19 58.10
C GLY A 12 22.50 3.52 56.69
N LEU A 13 22.54 2.56 55.73
CA LEU A 13 23.11 2.81 54.41
C LEU A 13 22.10 3.20 53.31
N LEU A 14 20.81 2.96 53.55
CA LEU A 14 19.77 3.24 52.53
C LEU A 14 19.54 4.73 52.23
N PRO A 15 19.53 5.65 53.23
CA PRO A 15 19.34 7.08 52.94
C PRO A 15 20.57 7.73 52.27
N LEU A 16 21.79 7.21 52.51
CA LEU A 16 22.98 7.76 51.89
C LEU A 16 23.09 7.41 50.38
N PHE A 17 22.57 6.26 49.97
CA PHE A 17 22.52 5.84 48.57
C PHE A 17 21.46 6.59 47.79
N PHE A 18 20.34 6.98 48.43
CA PHE A 18 19.29 7.78 47.81
C PHE A 18 19.71 9.25 47.61
N LEU A 19 20.54 9.80 48.49
CA LEU A 19 21.09 11.16 48.37
C LEU A 19 22.12 11.26 47.23
N LEU A 20 22.90 10.21 46.97
CA LEU A 20 23.87 10.15 45.88
C LEU A 20 23.22 9.94 44.53
N ALA A 21 22.04 9.30 44.45
CA ALA A 21 21.27 9.12 43.20
C ALA A 21 20.60 10.41 42.71
N VAL A 22 20.27 11.34 43.60
CA VAL A 22 19.66 12.63 43.27
C VAL A 22 20.71 13.64 42.78
N ALA A 23 21.96 13.49 43.15
CA ALA A 23 23.05 14.35 42.72
C ALA A 23 23.60 13.98 41.32
N ALA A 24 23.30 12.76 40.81
CA ALA A 24 23.78 12.29 39.50
C ALA A 24 22.89 12.67 38.31
N CYS A 25 21.76 13.31 38.52
CA CYS A 25 20.84 13.76 37.48
C CYS A 25 20.85 15.27 37.20
N LYS A 26 22.01 15.91 37.29
CA LYS A 26 22.26 17.10 36.50
C LYS A 26 22.96 16.66 35.21
N LYS A 27 22.17 16.24 34.20
CA LYS A 27 22.56 16.41 32.82
C LYS A 27 22.64 17.91 32.59
N GLU A 28 23.84 18.45 32.67
CA GLU A 28 24.13 19.65 31.92
C GLU A 28 23.74 19.32 30.48
N ALA A 29 22.81 20.08 29.91
CA ALA A 29 22.59 20.08 28.48
C ALA A 29 23.96 20.33 27.86
N THR A 30 24.55 19.28 27.29
CA THR A 30 25.79 19.42 26.53
C THR A 30 25.49 20.32 25.37
N ASP A 31 25.87 21.57 25.47
CA ASP A 31 25.96 22.58 24.45
C ASP A 31 26.97 22.22 23.32
N ILE A 32 27.17 20.92 23.05
CA ILE A 32 28.13 20.41 22.06
C ILE A 32 27.58 20.61 20.62
N GLY A 33 26.81 21.56 20.37
CA GLY A 33 26.35 21.93 19.03
C GLY A 33 26.17 23.44 18.88
N LEU A 34 25.91 24.12 19.98
CA LEU A 34 25.66 25.58 19.98
C LEU A 34 26.95 26.42 20.00
N THR A 35 28.06 25.85 20.50
CA THR A 35 29.37 26.56 20.50
C THR A 35 30.21 26.35 19.26
N LEU A 36 29.80 25.47 18.32
CA LEU A 36 30.45 25.30 17.02
C LEU A 36 29.81 26.15 15.92
N ALA A 37 28.57 26.58 16.07
CA ALA A 37 27.95 27.61 15.30
C ALA A 37 28.02 28.86 16.16
N GLY A 38 28.88 29.83 15.83
CA GLY A 38 28.90 31.12 16.53
C GLY A 38 27.48 31.69 16.62
N ASP A 39 27.20 32.48 17.66
CA ASP A 39 25.87 33.09 17.88
C ASP A 39 25.29 33.78 16.63
N ASP A 40 26.14 34.22 15.71
CA ASP A 40 25.79 34.81 14.41
C ASP A 40 25.06 33.88 13.43
N VAL A 41 25.18 32.57 13.56
CA VAL A 41 24.55 31.63 12.61
C VAL A 41 23.07 31.38 12.92
N LEU A 42 22.65 31.49 14.18
CA LEU A 42 21.25 31.36 14.59
C LEU A 42 20.46 32.67 14.42
N GLU A 43 21.12 33.83 14.48
CA GLU A 43 20.47 35.13 14.27
C GLU A 43 20.04 35.38 12.81
N ASN A 44 20.62 34.67 11.84
CA ASN A 44 20.38 34.87 10.40
C ASN A 44 19.42 33.80 9.78
N SER A 45 18.67 33.05 10.59
CA SER A 45 17.68 32.11 10.06
C SER A 45 16.40 32.84 9.60
N GLU A 46 16.06 32.66 8.34
CA GLU A 46 14.84 33.18 7.72
C GLU A 46 13.82 32.08 7.52
N LYS A 47 12.54 32.47 7.44
CA LYS A 47 11.42 31.55 7.15
C LYS A 47 10.68 31.96 5.90
N ALA A 48 10.34 31.00 5.08
CA ALA A 48 9.46 31.15 3.92
C ALA A 48 8.31 30.15 4.00
N SER A 49 7.16 30.52 3.48
CA SER A 49 5.99 29.66 3.42
C SER A 49 5.30 29.79 2.08
N PHE A 50 4.89 28.67 1.50
CA PHE A 50 4.25 28.58 0.19
C PHE A 50 2.94 27.81 0.35
N SER A 51 1.81 28.46 0.09
CA SER A 51 0.46 27.87 0.20
C SER A 51 -0.38 28.04 -1.06
N GLN A 52 0.13 28.78 -2.06
CA GLN A 52 -0.54 28.97 -3.34
C GLN A 52 -0.18 27.84 -4.30
N ALA A 53 -0.62 26.63 -3.96
CA ALA A 53 -0.37 25.46 -4.78
C ALA A 53 -1.32 25.42 -5.99
N VAL A 54 -0.80 25.13 -7.17
CA VAL A 54 -1.56 24.77 -8.36
C VAL A 54 -1.62 23.25 -8.44
N CYS A 55 -2.81 22.70 -8.22
CA CYS A 55 -3.00 21.25 -8.08
C CYS A 55 -3.94 20.70 -9.12
N ARG A 56 -3.65 19.51 -9.62
CA ARG A 56 -4.56 18.76 -10.49
C ARG A 56 -4.37 17.26 -10.34
N THR A 57 -5.45 16.54 -10.58
CA THR A 57 -5.43 15.09 -10.73
C THR A 57 -4.88 14.74 -12.12
N VAL A 58 -3.97 13.78 -12.16
CA VAL A 58 -3.43 13.22 -13.41
C VAL A 58 -3.49 11.70 -13.35
N GLN A 59 -3.51 11.05 -14.52
CA GLN A 59 -3.45 9.59 -14.59
C GLN A 59 -2.18 9.07 -13.92
N ASP A 60 -2.29 8.00 -13.16
CA ASP A 60 -1.12 7.34 -12.57
C ASP A 60 -0.37 6.52 -13.61
N ASP A 61 0.89 6.20 -13.32
CA ASP A 61 1.71 5.34 -14.17
C ASP A 61 1.31 3.87 -13.97
N SER A 62 1.62 3.02 -14.94
CA SER A 62 1.42 1.57 -14.82
C SER A 62 2.07 0.99 -13.57
N ILE A 63 1.40 0.02 -12.98
CA ILE A 63 1.83 -0.68 -11.77
C ILE A 63 2.29 -2.08 -12.13
N ARG A 64 3.47 -2.46 -11.68
CA ARG A 64 3.93 -3.84 -11.78
C ARG A 64 3.19 -4.71 -10.77
N THR A 65 2.59 -5.83 -11.20
CA THR A 65 1.65 -6.63 -10.39
C THR A 65 2.05 -8.08 -10.17
N ASP A 66 3.13 -8.54 -10.79
CA ASP A 66 3.61 -9.94 -10.72
C ASP A 66 4.41 -10.28 -9.45
N PHE A 67 4.70 -9.29 -8.60
CA PHE A 67 5.49 -9.46 -7.37
C PHE A 67 4.71 -9.17 -6.09
N LEU A 68 3.41 -8.87 -6.19
CA LEU A 68 2.59 -8.54 -5.03
C LEU A 68 2.50 -9.73 -4.07
N SER A 69 2.61 -9.46 -2.77
CA SER A 69 2.46 -10.49 -1.72
C SER A 69 1.01 -10.91 -1.52
N THR A 70 0.08 -10.06 -1.93
CA THR A 70 -1.35 -10.20 -1.77
C THR A 70 -2.03 -9.78 -3.06
N GLY A 71 -3.02 -10.53 -3.52
CA GLY A 71 -3.83 -10.17 -4.69
C GLY A 71 -5.02 -9.30 -4.27
N LEU A 72 -5.28 -8.18 -4.95
CA LEU A 72 -6.53 -7.43 -4.79
C LEU A 72 -7.62 -8.03 -5.67
N PHE A 73 -8.85 -8.13 -5.14
CA PHE A 73 -9.95 -8.70 -5.88
C PHE A 73 -11.28 -8.05 -5.52
N GLY A 74 -12.09 -7.77 -6.52
CA GLY A 74 -13.44 -7.25 -6.37
C GLY A 74 -13.75 -6.07 -7.27
N MET A 75 -14.87 -5.41 -7.01
CA MET A 75 -15.37 -4.25 -7.73
C MET A 75 -16.01 -3.28 -6.77
N VAL A 76 -15.77 -1.99 -6.95
CA VAL A 76 -16.34 -0.92 -6.12
C VAL A 76 -16.73 0.28 -6.97
N ASN A 77 -17.88 0.88 -6.66
CA ASN A 77 -18.35 2.15 -7.20
C ASN A 77 -18.14 3.23 -6.13
N ASP A 78 -16.92 3.76 -6.04
CA ASP A 78 -16.59 4.80 -5.07
C ASP A 78 -17.22 6.14 -5.49
N PRO A 79 -18.00 6.81 -4.63
CA PRO A 79 -18.69 8.05 -4.97
C PRO A 79 -17.75 9.20 -5.34
N GLU A 80 -16.51 9.19 -4.83
CA GLU A 80 -15.54 10.27 -5.04
C GLU A 80 -14.68 10.06 -6.29
N VAL A 81 -14.36 8.82 -6.66
CA VAL A 81 -13.41 8.56 -7.75
C VAL A 81 -13.99 7.76 -8.93
N GLY A 82 -15.11 7.06 -8.73
CA GLY A 82 -15.74 6.26 -9.77
C GLY A 82 -15.56 4.76 -9.56
N THR A 83 -15.71 3.98 -10.63
CA THR A 83 -15.64 2.51 -10.55
C THR A 83 -14.23 2.00 -10.66
N SER A 84 -13.87 1.07 -9.77
CA SER A 84 -12.62 0.32 -9.81
C SER A 84 -12.90 -1.17 -9.82
N ILE A 85 -12.18 -1.90 -10.66
CA ILE A 85 -12.24 -3.36 -10.79
C ILE A 85 -10.85 -3.91 -10.60
N ALA A 86 -10.70 -4.88 -9.70
CA ALA A 86 -9.50 -5.62 -9.47
C ALA A 86 -9.74 -7.09 -9.81
N SER A 87 -9.12 -7.58 -10.87
CA SER A 87 -9.15 -8.98 -11.30
C SER A 87 -7.84 -9.66 -10.91
N LEU A 88 -7.91 -10.97 -10.66
CA LEU A 88 -6.80 -11.72 -10.08
C LEU A 88 -6.57 -13.01 -10.84
N ILE A 89 -5.33 -13.28 -11.21
CA ILE A 89 -4.85 -14.53 -11.78
C ILE A 89 -3.96 -15.20 -10.74
N ILE A 90 -4.18 -16.48 -10.46
CA ILE A 90 -3.38 -17.25 -9.50
C ILE A 90 -2.94 -18.55 -10.16
N GLU A 91 -1.64 -18.83 -10.13
CA GLU A 91 -1.09 -20.13 -10.57
C GLU A 91 -1.38 -21.18 -9.49
N PRO A 92 -2.08 -22.30 -9.80
CA PRO A 92 -2.21 -23.41 -8.90
C PRO A 92 -0.92 -24.24 -8.86
N LYS A 93 -0.59 -24.83 -7.70
CA LYS A 93 0.65 -25.61 -7.58
C LYS A 93 0.47 -26.78 -6.64
N ILE A 94 0.66 -28.00 -7.15
CA ILE A 94 0.72 -29.21 -6.34
C ILE A 94 1.99 -29.17 -5.50
N THR A 95 1.87 -29.27 -4.19
CA THR A 95 2.99 -29.27 -3.25
C THR A 95 3.52 -30.67 -2.96
N GLU A 96 2.67 -31.67 -3.06
CA GLU A 96 3.01 -33.07 -2.85
C GLU A 96 2.52 -33.90 -4.03
N SER A 97 3.47 -34.38 -4.84
CA SER A 97 3.16 -35.24 -5.99
C SER A 97 2.81 -36.65 -5.55
N GLY A 98 1.94 -37.30 -6.32
CA GLY A 98 1.47 -38.65 -6.05
C GLY A 98 0.98 -39.37 -7.31
N ASP A 99 0.43 -40.54 -7.10
CA ASP A 99 -0.28 -41.29 -8.13
C ASP A 99 -1.59 -40.56 -8.51
N GLY A 100 -2.14 -40.87 -9.67
CA GLY A 100 -3.44 -40.37 -10.09
C GLY A 100 -4.59 -40.99 -9.26
N PHE A 101 -5.81 -40.50 -9.49
CA PHE A 101 -7.02 -40.92 -8.75
C PHE A 101 -7.90 -41.83 -9.62
N ALA A 102 -7.29 -42.83 -10.27
CA ALA A 102 -7.99 -43.72 -11.18
C ALA A 102 -9.31 -44.28 -10.55
N ASP A 103 -10.36 -44.31 -11.37
CA ASP A 103 -11.69 -44.80 -11.00
C ASP A 103 -12.41 -43.99 -9.91
N LYS A 104 -11.95 -42.78 -9.59
CA LYS A 104 -12.64 -41.85 -8.68
C LYS A 104 -13.57 -40.92 -9.44
N THR A 105 -14.69 -40.59 -8.81
CA THR A 105 -15.67 -39.64 -9.35
C THR A 105 -15.73 -38.42 -8.46
N ALA A 106 -15.70 -37.23 -9.06
CA ALA A 106 -15.81 -35.97 -8.32
C ALA A 106 -17.22 -35.75 -7.79
N ASP A 107 -17.38 -35.73 -6.47
CA ASP A 107 -18.64 -35.46 -5.79
C ASP A 107 -18.96 -33.96 -5.74
N SER A 108 -17.95 -33.15 -5.39
CA SER A 108 -18.03 -31.70 -5.45
C SER A 108 -16.65 -31.05 -5.60
N THR A 109 -16.62 -29.91 -6.28
CA THR A 109 -15.39 -29.13 -6.49
C THR A 109 -15.58 -27.74 -5.93
N ARG A 110 -14.61 -27.24 -5.16
CA ARG A 110 -14.67 -25.93 -4.50
C ARG A 110 -13.37 -25.16 -4.69
N LEU A 111 -13.51 -23.87 -4.88
CA LEU A 111 -12.41 -22.91 -4.75
C LEU A 111 -12.58 -22.18 -3.41
N ILE A 112 -11.57 -22.23 -2.58
CA ILE A 112 -11.51 -21.49 -1.32
C ILE A 112 -10.49 -20.39 -1.47
N LEU A 113 -10.89 -19.16 -1.18
CA LEU A 113 -10.02 -17.97 -1.19
C LEU A 113 -9.97 -17.38 0.21
N LYS A 114 -8.78 -17.32 0.76
CA LYS A 114 -8.50 -16.73 2.06
C LYS A 114 -8.32 -15.22 1.92
N PHE A 115 -9.00 -14.44 2.78
CA PHE A 115 -8.79 -13.00 2.83
C PHE A 115 -7.54 -12.63 3.65
N ASP A 116 -6.76 -11.69 3.14
CA ASP A 116 -5.67 -11.02 3.87
C ASP A 116 -6.13 -9.61 4.24
N LEU A 117 -6.65 -9.47 5.45
CA LEU A 117 -7.29 -8.22 5.88
C LEU A 117 -6.42 -7.38 6.81
N ASN A 118 -5.37 -7.95 7.39
CA ASN A 118 -4.60 -7.34 8.46
C ASN A 118 -3.17 -7.07 8.02
N GLN A 119 -2.90 -5.82 7.69
CA GLN A 119 -1.56 -5.33 7.38
C GLN A 119 -1.17 -4.20 8.34
N SER A 120 0.11 -3.85 8.37
CA SER A 120 0.59 -2.72 9.17
C SER A 120 1.65 -1.91 8.44
N VAL A 121 1.62 -0.59 8.60
CA VAL A 121 2.67 0.33 8.16
C VAL A 121 3.18 1.08 9.37
N GLY A 122 4.49 0.94 9.66
CA GLY A 122 5.09 1.56 10.84
C GLY A 122 4.48 1.11 12.17
N GLY A 123 3.93 -0.13 12.22
CA GLY A 123 3.26 -0.68 13.41
C GLY A 123 1.80 -0.25 13.58
N VAL A 124 1.25 0.53 12.66
CA VAL A 124 -0.17 0.91 12.66
C VAL A 124 -0.94 -0.08 11.79
N PRO A 125 -1.88 -0.86 12.37
CA PRO A 125 -2.69 -1.80 11.60
C PRO A 125 -3.68 -1.06 10.69
N TYR A 126 -3.90 -1.61 9.50
CA TYR A 126 -4.93 -1.14 8.56
C TYR A 126 -5.56 -2.32 7.82
N LEU A 127 -6.79 -2.11 7.37
CA LEU A 127 -7.52 -3.13 6.61
C LEU A 127 -7.25 -2.99 5.12
N LEU A 128 -6.90 -4.11 4.47
CA LEU A 128 -6.75 -4.19 3.02
C LEU A 128 -8.11 -4.38 2.33
N ARG A 129 -8.99 -3.41 2.50
CA ARG A 129 -10.29 -3.37 1.84
C ARG A 129 -10.67 -1.95 1.44
N HIS A 130 -11.48 -1.83 0.41
CA HIS A 130 -12.06 -0.56 -0.06
C HIS A 130 -13.48 -0.79 -0.53
N GLY A 131 -14.45 -0.14 0.08
CA GLY A 131 -15.87 -0.31 -0.16
C GLY A 131 -16.62 -1.03 0.97
N ASP A 132 -17.93 -1.24 0.75
CA ASP A 132 -18.85 -1.82 1.72
C ASP A 132 -18.90 -3.35 1.61
N THR A 133 -18.50 -4.05 2.65
CA THR A 133 -18.47 -5.52 2.73
C THR A 133 -19.85 -6.16 2.77
N ALA A 134 -20.91 -5.40 3.06
CA ALA A 134 -22.29 -5.88 2.98
C ALA A 134 -22.82 -5.89 1.53
N SER A 135 -22.12 -5.23 0.62
CA SER A 135 -22.45 -5.23 -0.82
C SER A 135 -22.40 -6.62 -1.40
N GLN A 136 -23.32 -6.92 -2.29
CA GLN A 136 -23.30 -8.15 -3.08
C GLN A 136 -22.64 -7.90 -4.42
N ILE A 137 -21.65 -8.72 -4.73
CA ILE A 137 -20.96 -8.70 -6.03
C ILE A 137 -21.09 -10.04 -6.74
N ALA A 138 -21.09 -9.99 -8.05
CA ALA A 138 -21.03 -11.17 -8.91
C ALA A 138 -19.69 -11.23 -9.62
N PHE A 139 -19.11 -12.43 -9.70
CA PHE A 139 -17.89 -12.69 -10.46
C PHE A 139 -17.88 -14.10 -11.05
N ASP A 140 -17.08 -14.26 -12.09
CA ASP A 140 -16.86 -15.54 -12.75
C ASP A 140 -15.45 -16.06 -12.46
N VAL A 141 -15.31 -17.39 -12.49
CA VAL A 141 -14.03 -18.09 -12.36
C VAL A 141 -13.73 -18.81 -13.67
N TYR A 142 -12.57 -18.51 -14.26
CA TYR A 142 -12.13 -19.09 -15.53
C TYR A 142 -10.82 -19.86 -15.35
N LYS A 143 -10.58 -20.82 -16.24
CA LYS A 143 -9.22 -21.32 -16.49
C LYS A 143 -8.43 -20.28 -17.28
N LEU A 144 -7.13 -20.18 -17.01
CA LEU A 144 -6.22 -19.43 -17.89
C LEU A 144 -5.90 -20.27 -19.14
N ASN A 145 -6.06 -19.70 -20.34
CA ASN A 145 -5.87 -20.40 -21.60
C ASN A 145 -4.43 -20.31 -22.15
N GLU A 146 -3.60 -19.48 -21.57
CA GLU A 146 -2.18 -19.28 -21.91
C GLU A 146 -1.28 -19.67 -20.75
N ASP A 147 0.02 -19.87 -21.01
CA ASP A 147 0.96 -20.08 -19.93
C ASP A 147 1.18 -18.79 -19.13
N MET A 148 1.36 -18.93 -17.81
CA MET A 148 1.73 -17.77 -16.99
C MET A 148 3.04 -17.16 -17.53
N PRO A 149 3.11 -15.83 -17.66
CA PRO A 149 4.30 -15.17 -18.14
C PRO A 149 5.55 -15.59 -17.35
N ASP A 150 6.70 -15.67 -18.01
CA ASP A 150 7.96 -16.02 -17.38
C ASP A 150 8.36 -15.00 -16.29
N ASP A 151 9.07 -15.47 -15.23
CA ASP A 151 9.51 -14.62 -14.12
C ASP A 151 10.53 -13.55 -14.53
N SER A 152 11.18 -13.70 -15.67
CA SER A 152 12.08 -12.69 -16.24
C SER A 152 11.36 -11.51 -16.88
N VAL A 153 10.04 -11.62 -17.11
CA VAL A 153 9.22 -10.58 -17.73
C VAL A 153 8.42 -9.85 -16.66
N ALA A 154 8.59 -8.53 -16.55
CA ALA A 154 7.78 -7.70 -15.66
C ALA A 154 6.35 -7.58 -16.20
N ILE A 155 5.37 -7.91 -15.37
CA ILE A 155 3.95 -7.86 -15.71
C ILE A 155 3.32 -6.65 -15.03
N TYR A 156 2.58 -5.89 -15.81
CA TYR A 156 1.92 -4.67 -15.36
C TYR A 156 0.39 -4.85 -15.34
N ASP A 157 -0.28 -3.96 -14.64
CA ASP A 157 -1.75 -3.90 -14.46
C ASP A 157 -2.54 -3.87 -15.77
N SER A 158 -1.92 -3.49 -16.88
CA SER A 158 -2.51 -3.51 -18.22
C SER A 158 -2.53 -4.90 -18.88
N TYR A 159 -1.87 -5.90 -18.29
CA TYR A 159 -1.94 -7.27 -18.78
C TYR A 159 -3.38 -7.77 -18.78
N ARG A 160 -3.78 -8.43 -19.88
CA ARG A 160 -5.11 -9.05 -20.01
C ARG A 160 -4.93 -10.50 -20.36
N PRO A 161 -5.39 -11.44 -19.49
CA PRO A 161 -5.23 -12.87 -19.72
C PRO A 161 -6.15 -13.37 -20.84
N GLU A 162 -5.69 -14.39 -21.56
CA GLU A 162 -6.58 -15.17 -22.42
C GLU A 162 -7.46 -16.08 -21.55
N LEU A 163 -8.77 -15.82 -21.53
CA LEU A 163 -9.71 -16.60 -20.75
C LEU A 163 -10.06 -17.92 -21.45
N GLY A 164 -9.91 -19.03 -20.73
CA GLY A 164 -10.37 -20.35 -21.15
C GLY A 164 -11.81 -20.64 -20.72
N ALA A 165 -12.10 -21.89 -20.42
CA ALA A 165 -13.42 -22.31 -19.98
C ALA A 165 -13.78 -21.65 -18.63
N LYS A 166 -15.03 -21.18 -18.51
CA LYS A 166 -15.62 -20.82 -17.23
C LYS A 166 -15.82 -22.10 -16.41
N ILE A 167 -15.33 -22.11 -15.17
CA ILE A 167 -15.38 -23.26 -14.26
C ILE A 167 -16.18 -22.98 -12.99
N GLY A 168 -16.69 -21.78 -12.81
CA GLY A 168 -17.53 -21.44 -11.68
C GLY A 168 -17.99 -19.99 -11.70
N GLU A 169 -18.89 -19.67 -10.78
CA GLU A 169 -19.37 -18.31 -10.55
C GLU A 169 -19.75 -18.13 -9.09
N TYR A 170 -19.82 -16.89 -8.67
CA TYR A 170 -20.24 -16.51 -7.33
C TYR A 170 -21.12 -15.26 -7.38
N THR A 171 -22.10 -15.22 -6.51
CA THR A 171 -22.90 -14.03 -6.23
C THR A 171 -23.17 -13.97 -4.73
N GLY A 172 -22.74 -12.89 -4.08
CA GLY A 172 -22.92 -12.73 -2.65
C GLY A 172 -22.05 -11.62 -2.06
N ALA A 173 -22.18 -11.42 -0.76
CA ALA A 173 -21.34 -10.50 0.01
C ALA A 173 -20.08 -11.22 0.53
N PHE A 174 -18.99 -10.46 0.72
CA PHE A 174 -17.77 -10.97 1.34
C PHE A 174 -17.90 -10.89 2.86
N ASN A 175 -18.02 -12.05 3.51
CA ASN A 175 -18.03 -12.10 4.96
C ASN A 175 -16.60 -12.07 5.50
N LEU A 176 -16.20 -10.93 6.03
CA LEU A 176 -14.85 -10.69 6.57
C LEU A 176 -14.73 -10.95 8.07
N LEU A 177 -15.74 -11.54 8.69
CA LEU A 177 -15.71 -11.90 10.11
C LEU A 177 -15.18 -13.32 10.30
N ASN A 178 -14.39 -13.51 11.36
CA ASN A 178 -14.05 -14.84 11.80
C ASN A 178 -15.33 -15.62 12.10
N LYS A 179 -15.35 -16.88 11.73
CA LYS A 179 -16.42 -17.81 12.10
C LYS A 179 -15.89 -18.72 13.19
N GLU A 180 -16.71 -18.94 14.20
CA GLU A 180 -16.48 -20.03 15.15
C GLU A 180 -17.10 -21.30 14.61
N GLU A 181 -16.33 -22.37 14.52
CA GLU A 181 -16.80 -23.70 14.18
C GLU A 181 -16.55 -24.62 15.37
N ILE A 182 -17.61 -25.32 15.79
CA ILE A 182 -17.52 -26.30 16.88
C ILE A 182 -17.36 -27.68 16.26
N ILE A 183 -16.22 -28.33 16.51
CA ILE A 183 -15.93 -29.69 16.06
C ILE A 183 -15.73 -30.54 17.31
N GLY A 184 -16.72 -31.36 17.60
CA GLY A 184 -16.79 -32.11 18.88
C GLY A 184 -17.00 -31.15 20.05
N ASP A 185 -16.10 -31.18 21.02
CA ASP A 185 -16.12 -30.28 22.21
C ASP A 185 -15.21 -29.04 22.05
N ASP A 186 -14.52 -28.92 20.92
CA ASP A 186 -13.56 -27.81 20.68
C ASP A 186 -14.18 -26.76 19.75
N THR A 187 -13.88 -25.47 20.05
CA THR A 187 -14.25 -24.32 19.23
C THR A 187 -13.02 -23.85 18.46
N PHE A 188 -13.14 -23.73 17.14
CA PHE A 188 -12.11 -23.25 16.24
C PHE A 188 -12.51 -21.92 15.63
N ASP A 189 -11.60 -20.95 15.68
CA ASP A 189 -11.71 -19.70 14.94
C ASP A 189 -11.29 -19.94 13.48
N ILE A 190 -12.24 -19.93 12.57
CA ILE A 190 -11.97 -19.97 11.13
C ILE A 190 -11.83 -18.54 10.64
N SER A 191 -10.64 -18.22 10.16
CA SER A 191 -10.38 -16.92 9.54
C SER A 191 -11.27 -16.70 8.31
N PRO A 192 -11.60 -15.45 7.96
CA PRO A 192 -12.52 -15.17 6.85
C PRO A 192 -12.03 -15.76 5.53
N GLU A 193 -12.93 -16.43 4.86
CA GLU A 193 -12.69 -17.02 3.53
C GLU A 193 -13.98 -16.99 2.70
N ILE A 194 -13.84 -17.06 1.39
CA ILE A 194 -14.94 -17.25 0.45
C ILE A 194 -14.85 -18.64 -0.16
N ILE A 195 -15.98 -19.33 -0.19
CA ILE A 195 -16.11 -20.67 -0.77
C ILE A 195 -16.97 -20.55 -2.03
N ILE A 196 -16.38 -20.96 -3.16
CA ILE A 196 -17.01 -20.91 -4.48
C ILE A 196 -17.19 -22.34 -4.96
N THR A 197 -18.41 -22.71 -5.33
CA THR A 197 -18.67 -23.99 -5.97
C THR A 197 -18.20 -23.90 -7.42
N LEU A 198 -17.36 -24.86 -7.82
CA LEU A 198 -16.90 -25.02 -9.20
C LEU A 198 -17.63 -26.17 -9.89
N ASP A 199 -17.55 -26.22 -11.20
CA ASP A 199 -18.14 -27.28 -12.00
C ASP A 199 -17.49 -28.62 -11.67
N ASN A 200 -18.30 -29.66 -11.41
CA ASN A 200 -17.78 -30.98 -11.12
C ASN A 200 -17.06 -31.63 -12.30
N THR A 201 -17.36 -31.24 -13.54
CA THR A 201 -16.59 -31.66 -14.73
C THR A 201 -15.14 -31.23 -14.64
N PHE A 202 -14.87 -30.03 -14.12
CA PHE A 202 -13.51 -29.57 -13.85
C PHE A 202 -12.85 -30.38 -12.73
N GLY A 203 -13.58 -30.69 -11.65
CA GLY A 203 -13.08 -31.58 -10.61
C GLY A 203 -12.73 -32.98 -11.15
N GLN A 204 -13.55 -33.51 -12.06
CA GLN A 204 -13.27 -34.77 -12.71
C GLN A 204 -12.01 -34.76 -13.58
N GLU A 205 -11.76 -33.65 -14.33
CA GLU A 205 -10.51 -33.51 -15.09
C GLU A 205 -9.27 -33.58 -14.17
N ILE A 206 -9.38 -33.10 -12.92
CA ILE A 206 -8.28 -33.21 -11.94
C ILE A 206 -8.11 -34.65 -11.47
N LEU A 207 -9.19 -35.38 -11.23
CA LEU A 207 -9.11 -36.77 -10.83
C LEU A 207 -8.67 -37.70 -11.97
N ASP A 208 -8.91 -37.32 -13.22
CA ASP A 208 -8.56 -38.11 -14.40
C ASP A 208 -7.06 -37.95 -14.79
N LEU A 209 -6.29 -37.09 -14.07
CA LEU A 209 -4.84 -36.99 -14.30
C LEU A 209 -4.15 -38.32 -14.07
N SER A 210 -3.29 -38.71 -15.00
CA SER A 210 -2.52 -39.97 -14.92
C SER A 210 -1.57 -40.01 -13.73
N SER A 211 -1.07 -38.85 -13.33
CA SER A 211 -0.23 -38.63 -12.16
C SER A 211 -0.56 -37.27 -11.54
N PHE A 212 -0.60 -37.22 -10.23
CA PHE A 212 -0.86 -35.97 -9.51
C PHE A 212 0.44 -35.16 -9.32
N ASN A 213 0.78 -34.37 -10.32
CA ASN A 213 1.97 -33.50 -10.34
C ASN A 213 1.73 -32.22 -11.14
N ASN A 214 2.67 -31.26 -11.05
CA ASN A 214 2.51 -29.96 -11.68
C ASN A 214 2.54 -29.99 -13.22
N ASP A 215 3.27 -30.93 -13.83
CA ASP A 215 3.35 -31.02 -15.30
C ASP A 215 2.00 -31.49 -15.86
N GLU A 216 1.43 -32.52 -15.27
CA GLU A 216 0.10 -33.01 -15.63
C GLU A 216 -1.00 -31.96 -15.33
N LEU A 217 -0.93 -31.30 -14.16
CA LEU A 217 -1.91 -30.25 -13.80
C LEU A 217 -1.90 -29.11 -14.82
N LYS A 218 -0.76 -28.67 -15.29
CA LYS A 218 -0.63 -27.61 -16.30
C LYS A 218 -1.29 -27.94 -17.64
N THR A 219 -1.50 -29.21 -17.95
CA THR A 219 -2.20 -29.62 -19.19
C THR A 219 -3.68 -29.24 -19.15
N ILE A 220 -4.27 -29.14 -17.96
CA ILE A 220 -5.70 -28.84 -17.75
C ILE A 220 -5.96 -27.51 -17.05
N LEU A 221 -5.01 -27.02 -16.25
CA LEU A 221 -5.15 -25.81 -15.43
C LEU A 221 -3.83 -25.05 -15.33
N LYS A 222 -3.64 -24.04 -16.17
CA LYS A 222 -2.45 -23.17 -16.18
C LYS A 222 -2.53 -22.04 -15.16
N GLY A 223 -3.77 -21.65 -14.83
CA GLY A 223 -4.10 -20.61 -13.85
C GLY A 223 -5.59 -20.56 -13.58
N VAL A 224 -5.96 -20.01 -12.43
CA VAL A 224 -7.33 -19.65 -12.07
C VAL A 224 -7.47 -18.13 -12.23
N VAL A 225 -8.44 -17.69 -13.00
CA VAL A 225 -8.72 -16.27 -13.26
C VAL A 225 -10.04 -15.87 -12.63
N LEU A 226 -9.98 -14.89 -11.72
CA LEU A 226 -11.14 -14.31 -11.04
C LEU A 226 -11.50 -12.99 -11.70
N VAL A 227 -12.70 -12.90 -12.26
CA VAL A 227 -13.16 -11.73 -13.04
C VAL A 227 -14.45 -11.18 -12.42
N PRO A 228 -14.41 -10.01 -11.75
CA PRO A 228 -15.62 -9.33 -11.30
C PRO A 228 -16.52 -8.95 -12.49
N LYS A 229 -17.85 -9.08 -12.32
CA LYS A 229 -18.84 -8.77 -13.36
C LYS A 229 -19.59 -7.49 -13.06
N ASN A 230 -20.23 -7.45 -11.91
CA ASN A 230 -21.06 -6.32 -11.51
C ASN A 230 -21.33 -6.33 -10.00
N VAL A 231 -21.63 -5.16 -9.48
CA VAL A 231 -22.21 -4.98 -8.15
C VAL A 231 -23.72 -5.23 -8.26
N ILE A 232 -24.25 -6.17 -7.45
CA ILE A 232 -25.67 -6.54 -7.43
C ILE A 232 -26.44 -5.61 -6.48
N SER A 233 -25.84 -5.28 -5.33
CA SER A 233 -26.43 -4.35 -4.37
C SER A 233 -25.32 -3.68 -3.53
N GLY A 234 -25.58 -2.46 -3.08
CA GLY A 234 -24.57 -1.62 -2.40
C GLY A 234 -23.59 -0.99 -3.40
N ASP A 235 -22.47 -0.52 -2.89
CA ASP A 235 -21.42 0.13 -3.70
C ASP A 235 -20.30 -0.82 -4.14
N GLY A 236 -20.33 -2.05 -3.66
CA GLY A 236 -19.29 -3.04 -3.92
C GLY A 236 -18.11 -2.94 -2.95
N VAL A 237 -17.14 -3.83 -3.14
CA VAL A 237 -15.94 -3.89 -2.32
C VAL A 237 -14.77 -4.52 -3.08
N ILE A 238 -13.57 -4.02 -2.83
CA ILE A 238 -12.29 -4.64 -3.19
C ILE A 238 -11.62 -5.10 -1.90
N VAL A 239 -11.15 -6.34 -1.88
CA VAL A 239 -10.48 -6.98 -0.74
C VAL A 239 -9.15 -7.58 -1.16
N ALA A 240 -8.28 -7.84 -0.21
CA ALA A 240 -7.05 -8.58 -0.44
C ALA A 240 -7.25 -10.08 -0.25
N ILE A 241 -6.72 -10.86 -1.17
CA ILE A 241 -6.68 -12.32 -1.16
C ILE A 241 -5.26 -12.79 -0.86
N GLU A 242 -5.13 -13.72 0.05
CA GLU A 242 -3.87 -14.37 0.39
C GLU A 242 -3.44 -15.30 -0.74
N THR A 243 -2.58 -14.83 -1.64
CA THR A 243 -2.15 -15.57 -2.82
C THR A 243 -0.86 -16.36 -2.62
N ARG A 244 -0.30 -16.35 -1.40
CA ARG A 244 0.96 -17.06 -1.05
C ARG A 244 0.78 -18.03 0.13
N SER A 245 -0.42 -18.51 0.33
CA SER A 245 -0.79 -19.42 1.42
C SER A 245 -1.45 -20.67 0.86
N THR A 246 -1.22 -21.81 1.51
CA THR A 246 -1.94 -23.06 1.22
C THR A 246 -3.43 -22.99 1.60
N LEU A 247 -3.84 -21.93 2.30
CA LEU A 247 -5.22 -21.73 2.72
C LEU A 247 -6.12 -21.32 1.55
N SER A 248 -5.59 -20.60 0.55
CA SER A 248 -6.28 -20.43 -0.74
C SER A 248 -6.03 -21.69 -1.58
N ARG A 249 -7.09 -22.40 -1.98
CA ARG A 249 -6.95 -23.73 -2.58
C ARG A 249 -8.16 -24.18 -3.41
N VAL A 250 -7.92 -25.06 -4.34
CA VAL A 250 -8.97 -25.87 -4.98
C VAL A 250 -9.09 -27.19 -4.21
N LEU A 251 -10.32 -27.58 -3.89
CA LEU A 251 -10.66 -28.87 -3.27
C LEU A 251 -11.56 -29.67 -4.20
N VAL A 252 -11.19 -30.92 -4.47
CA VAL A 252 -12.04 -31.88 -5.17
C VAL A 252 -12.38 -32.98 -4.19
N TYR A 253 -13.65 -33.12 -3.85
CA TYR A 253 -14.16 -34.16 -2.97
C TYR A 253 -14.54 -35.38 -3.80
N TYR A 254 -14.18 -36.56 -3.32
CA TYR A 254 -14.53 -37.87 -3.88
C TYR A 254 -14.59 -38.90 -2.76
N ASP A 255 -15.52 -39.85 -2.88
CA ASP A 255 -15.81 -40.80 -1.81
C ASP A 255 -16.09 -40.07 -0.48
N THR A 256 -15.27 -40.29 0.54
CA THR A 256 -15.34 -39.59 1.85
C THR A 256 -14.10 -38.73 2.12
N THR A 257 -13.33 -38.39 1.09
CA THR A 257 -12.07 -37.66 1.21
C THR A 257 -11.98 -36.53 0.18
N ASN A 258 -10.84 -35.86 0.08
CA ASN A 258 -10.59 -34.84 -0.93
C ASN A 258 -9.13 -34.82 -1.36
N VAL A 259 -8.90 -34.25 -2.53
CA VAL A 259 -7.59 -33.80 -2.99
C VAL A 259 -7.54 -32.27 -2.92
N THR A 260 -6.41 -31.74 -2.49
CA THR A 260 -6.17 -30.31 -2.32
C THR A 260 -5.10 -29.83 -3.28
N ILE A 261 -5.40 -28.76 -4.04
CA ILE A 261 -4.45 -28.06 -4.89
C ILE A 261 -4.31 -26.63 -4.33
N PRO A 262 -3.19 -26.33 -3.65
CA PRO A 262 -2.93 -24.97 -3.15
C PRO A 262 -2.81 -23.94 -4.28
N LEU A 263 -3.23 -22.70 -3.99
CA LEU A 263 -3.12 -21.54 -4.89
C LEU A 263 -2.08 -20.54 -4.36
N GLY A 264 -1.05 -21.00 -3.67
CA GLY A 264 -0.31 -19.98 -2.95
C GLY A 264 1.16 -20.21 -2.73
N VAL A 265 1.58 -21.38 -2.30
CA VAL A 265 2.98 -21.60 -1.92
C VAL A 265 3.87 -21.69 -3.16
N SER A 266 4.76 -20.72 -3.30
CA SER A 266 5.67 -20.60 -4.48
C SER A 266 4.92 -20.39 -5.81
N SER A 267 3.65 -19.98 -5.76
CA SER A 267 2.84 -19.69 -6.93
C SER A 267 3.00 -18.25 -7.36
N LYS A 268 2.76 -18.00 -8.65
CA LYS A 268 2.67 -16.67 -9.22
C LYS A 268 1.24 -16.15 -9.11
N SER A 269 1.11 -14.90 -8.76
CA SER A 269 -0.17 -14.17 -8.87
C SER A 269 0.03 -12.88 -9.62
N ILE A 270 -0.97 -12.50 -10.42
CA ILE A 270 -0.96 -11.29 -11.24
C ILE A 270 -2.30 -10.59 -11.03
N ASN A 271 -2.27 -9.30 -10.73
CA ASN A 271 -3.45 -8.45 -10.79
C ASN A 271 -3.51 -7.70 -12.12
N TYR A 272 -4.72 -7.46 -12.60
CA TYR A 272 -4.97 -6.42 -13.56
C TYR A 272 -6.14 -5.55 -13.10
N PHE A 273 -6.04 -4.25 -13.40
CA PHE A 273 -6.98 -3.26 -12.89
C PHE A 273 -7.69 -2.55 -14.03
N GLU A 274 -8.94 -2.15 -13.77
CA GLU A 274 -9.71 -1.29 -14.65
C GLU A 274 -10.35 -0.20 -13.80
N THR A 275 -10.18 1.04 -14.23
CA THR A 275 -10.78 2.20 -13.57
C THR A 275 -11.66 2.97 -14.56
N THR A 276 -12.85 3.33 -14.13
CA THR A 276 -13.74 4.24 -14.86
C THR A 276 -13.98 5.44 -13.97
N PRO A 277 -13.25 6.55 -14.19
CA PRO A 277 -13.35 7.73 -13.35
C PRO A 277 -14.75 8.35 -13.43
N ASN A 278 -15.23 8.91 -12.32
CA ASN A 278 -16.44 9.72 -12.34
C ASN A 278 -16.21 11.04 -13.10
N ALA A 279 -17.28 11.82 -13.32
CA ALA A 279 -17.19 13.06 -14.09
C ALA A 279 -16.24 14.10 -13.48
N ALA A 280 -16.10 14.15 -12.15
CA ALA A 280 -15.24 15.09 -11.46
C ALA A 280 -13.76 14.76 -11.69
N VAL A 281 -13.39 13.50 -11.59
CA VAL A 281 -12.03 13.02 -11.89
C VAL A 281 -11.74 13.13 -13.39
N ALA A 282 -12.65 12.64 -14.23
CA ALA A 282 -12.48 12.64 -15.70
C ALA A 282 -12.24 14.03 -16.27
N SER A 283 -12.88 15.05 -15.70
CA SER A 283 -12.70 16.46 -16.14
C SER A 283 -11.30 17.01 -15.89
N GLN A 284 -10.53 16.40 -14.97
CA GLN A 284 -9.17 16.81 -14.63
C GLN A 284 -8.11 16.08 -15.47
N LEU A 285 -8.42 14.82 -15.88
CA LEU A 285 -7.49 14.02 -16.67
C LEU A 285 -7.21 14.67 -18.02
N GLY A 286 -5.94 14.95 -18.31
CA GLY A 286 -5.55 15.68 -19.52
C GLY A 286 -5.79 17.20 -19.48
N GLY A 287 -6.40 17.71 -18.42
CA GLY A 287 -6.60 19.14 -18.20
C GLY A 287 -5.32 19.86 -17.77
N SER A 288 -5.36 21.19 -17.83
CA SER A 288 -4.32 22.08 -17.30
C SER A 288 -4.94 23.08 -16.33
N GLY A 289 -4.12 23.55 -15.37
CA GLY A 289 -4.56 24.53 -14.40
C GLY A 289 -4.84 23.94 -13.02
N HIS A 290 -5.45 24.74 -12.17
CA HIS A 290 -5.78 24.40 -10.78
C HIS A 290 -7.21 23.90 -10.65
N PHE A 291 -7.39 22.92 -9.77
CA PHE A 291 -8.71 22.43 -9.36
C PHE A 291 -8.81 22.49 -7.83
N ASP A 292 -9.97 22.89 -7.33
CA ASP A 292 -10.23 23.06 -5.89
C ASP A 292 -10.31 21.72 -5.12
N LYS A 293 -10.49 20.61 -5.82
CA LYS A 293 -10.52 19.25 -5.28
C LYS A 293 -9.72 18.33 -6.20
N THR A 294 -8.82 17.55 -5.62
CA THR A 294 -7.99 16.60 -6.36
C THR A 294 -8.05 15.20 -5.75
N TYR A 295 -7.77 14.19 -6.56
CA TYR A 295 -8.03 12.80 -6.23
C TYR A 295 -6.77 11.96 -6.37
N LEU A 296 -6.49 11.21 -5.32
CA LEU A 296 -5.40 10.24 -5.24
C LEU A 296 -6.00 8.85 -5.12
N GLN A 297 -5.72 7.97 -6.07
CA GLN A 297 -6.30 6.64 -6.10
C GLN A 297 -5.23 5.60 -6.46
N SER A 298 -5.21 4.50 -5.73
CA SER A 298 -4.37 3.33 -6.01
C SER A 298 -4.81 2.56 -7.27
N MET A 299 -4.22 1.40 -7.53
CA MET A 299 -4.60 0.45 -8.58
C MET A 299 -4.60 1.07 -10.00
N ASN A 300 -3.54 1.79 -10.34
CA ASN A 300 -3.44 2.54 -11.60
C ASN A 300 -4.58 3.55 -11.79
N GLY A 301 -5.08 4.11 -10.70
CA GLY A 301 -6.07 5.18 -10.72
C GLY A 301 -5.42 6.53 -11.01
N THR A 302 -5.25 7.36 -9.98
CA THR A 302 -4.80 8.73 -10.15
C THR A 302 -3.70 9.12 -9.16
N LYS A 303 -2.84 10.05 -9.59
CA LYS A 303 -1.89 10.78 -8.78
C LYS A 303 -2.17 12.28 -8.86
N ILE A 304 -1.59 13.05 -7.96
CA ILE A 304 -1.79 14.51 -7.92
C ILE A 304 -0.50 15.21 -8.30
N LYS A 305 -0.57 16.10 -9.29
CA LYS A 305 0.52 17.05 -9.59
C LYS A 305 0.31 18.32 -8.77
N ILE A 306 1.38 18.78 -8.12
CA ILE A 306 1.39 19.93 -7.21
C ILE A 306 2.52 20.88 -7.65
N GLU A 307 2.17 22.08 -8.04
CA GLU A 307 3.12 23.12 -8.48
C GLU A 307 3.02 24.32 -7.55
N PHE A 308 4.17 24.90 -7.19
CA PHE A 308 4.23 26.11 -6.38
C PHE A 308 5.04 27.18 -7.15
N PRO A 309 4.36 28.09 -7.86
CA PRO A 309 5.05 29.16 -8.60
C PRO A 309 5.96 30.02 -7.72
N ASP A 310 5.52 30.29 -6.47
CA ASP A 310 6.30 31.10 -5.52
C ASP A 310 7.56 30.35 -5.02
N LEU A 311 7.50 29.01 -4.90
CA LEU A 311 8.69 28.21 -4.57
C LEU A 311 9.72 28.24 -5.72
N ASN A 312 9.26 28.15 -6.96
CA ASN A 312 10.15 28.30 -8.11
C ASN A 312 10.81 29.71 -8.11
N THR A 313 10.04 30.76 -7.82
CA THR A 313 10.56 32.11 -7.65
C THR A 313 11.58 32.18 -6.52
N PHE A 314 11.31 31.55 -5.38
CA PHE A 314 12.26 31.46 -4.27
C PHE A 314 13.57 30.79 -4.68
N ILE A 315 13.52 29.65 -5.40
CA ILE A 315 14.71 28.95 -5.89
C ILE A 315 15.52 29.83 -6.82
N GLN A 316 14.86 30.55 -7.74
CA GLN A 316 15.51 31.40 -8.76
C GLN A 316 16.07 32.69 -8.20
N GLN A 317 15.48 33.25 -7.16
CA GLN A 317 15.92 34.52 -6.56
C GLN A 317 17.04 34.36 -5.51
N ASN A 318 17.22 33.16 -4.92
CA ASN A 318 18.29 32.91 -3.97
C ASN A 318 19.61 32.60 -4.69
N THR A 319 20.16 33.63 -5.34
CA THR A 319 21.48 33.62 -6.01
C THR A 319 22.63 33.58 -5.01
N ASP A 320 22.41 34.09 -3.78
CA ASP A 320 23.34 33.97 -2.67
C ASP A 320 23.42 32.56 -2.13
N LYS A 321 24.49 32.23 -1.44
CA LYS A 321 24.63 30.92 -0.82
C LYS A 321 23.73 30.84 0.41
N ILE A 322 22.76 29.94 0.35
CA ILE A 322 21.87 29.64 1.47
C ILE A 322 21.99 28.16 1.90
N VAL A 323 21.67 27.89 3.15
CA VAL A 323 21.56 26.55 3.71
C VAL A 323 20.10 26.30 4.10
N ILE A 324 19.50 25.28 3.55
CA ILE A 324 18.16 24.84 3.92
C ILE A 324 18.26 24.03 5.21
N ASN A 325 17.83 24.63 6.31
CA ASN A 325 17.82 23.98 7.62
C ASN A 325 16.64 22.99 7.73
N GLU A 326 15.47 23.38 7.21
CA GLU A 326 14.25 22.60 7.27
C GLU A 326 13.34 22.95 6.08
N ALA A 327 12.78 21.91 5.46
CA ALA A 327 11.76 22.04 4.43
C ALA A 327 10.70 20.94 4.62
N HIS A 328 9.46 21.36 4.85
CA HIS A 328 8.31 20.48 5.07
C HIS A 328 7.21 20.78 4.09
N MET A 329 6.51 19.72 3.65
CA MET A 329 5.22 19.84 2.99
C MET A 329 4.17 19.13 3.84
N THR A 330 3.08 19.81 4.13
CA THR A 330 1.87 19.21 4.73
C THR A 330 0.79 19.11 3.67
N VAL A 331 0.12 17.98 3.60
CA VAL A 331 -0.99 17.70 2.68
C VAL A 331 -2.18 17.21 3.52
N LEU A 332 -3.23 18.00 3.61
CA LEU A 332 -4.44 17.66 4.37
C LEU A 332 -5.47 16.97 3.49
N VAL A 333 -6.06 15.91 4.02
CA VAL A 333 -7.13 15.15 3.37
C VAL A 333 -8.49 15.78 3.69
N ASP A 334 -9.42 15.75 2.76
CA ASP A 334 -10.81 16.13 3.01
C ASP A 334 -11.46 15.09 3.96
N GLN A 335 -11.54 15.44 5.24
CA GLN A 335 -12.06 14.57 6.29
C GLN A 335 -13.49 14.09 6.02
N SER A 336 -14.31 14.88 5.30
CA SER A 336 -15.69 14.53 5.00
C SER A 336 -15.81 13.31 4.07
N THR A 337 -14.73 12.93 3.38
CA THR A 337 -14.68 11.82 2.44
C THR A 337 -14.13 10.53 3.06
N ILE A 338 -13.71 10.57 4.32
CA ILE A 338 -13.16 9.41 5.05
C ILE A 338 -14.29 8.72 5.80
N THR A 339 -14.50 7.45 5.53
CA THR A 339 -15.47 6.60 6.23
C THR A 339 -14.84 5.26 6.58
N SER A 340 -15.58 4.39 7.27
CA SER A 340 -15.14 3.03 7.55
C SER A 340 -14.99 2.17 6.28
N GLU A 341 -15.74 2.50 5.23
CA GLU A 341 -15.73 1.81 3.93
C GLU A 341 -14.63 2.38 3.02
N TYR A 342 -14.34 3.67 3.14
CA TYR A 342 -13.43 4.41 2.27
C TYR A 342 -12.28 5.02 3.06
N ALA A 343 -11.38 4.16 3.53
CA ALA A 343 -10.18 4.59 4.25
C ALA A 343 -9.17 5.26 3.30
N VAL A 344 -8.33 6.11 3.89
CA VAL A 344 -7.22 6.72 3.16
C VAL A 344 -6.02 5.78 3.08
N PRO A 345 -5.12 5.96 2.10
CA PRO A 345 -3.86 5.22 2.07
C PRO A 345 -3.07 5.40 3.37
N PRO A 346 -2.57 4.31 3.97
CA PRO A 346 -1.77 4.41 5.19
C PRO A 346 -0.46 5.16 4.97
N ARG A 347 0.01 5.21 3.71
CA ARG A 347 1.18 5.93 3.27
C ARG A 347 0.98 6.45 1.86
N VAL A 348 1.57 7.60 1.56
CA VAL A 348 1.70 8.19 0.23
C VAL A 348 3.14 8.58 -0.05
N LEU A 349 3.49 8.68 -1.31
CA LEU A 349 4.83 9.00 -1.77
C LEU A 349 4.83 10.34 -2.48
N LEU A 350 5.77 11.22 -2.10
CA LEU A 350 6.03 12.48 -2.74
C LEU A 350 7.33 12.37 -3.55
N TYR A 351 7.30 12.76 -4.81
CA TYR A 351 8.47 12.73 -5.70
C TYR A 351 8.39 13.86 -6.71
N ALA A 352 9.43 14.05 -7.49
CA ALA A 352 9.48 14.99 -8.61
C ALA A 352 9.75 14.26 -9.92
N VAL A 353 9.58 14.97 -11.04
CA VAL A 353 10.00 14.49 -12.36
C VAL A 353 11.00 15.52 -12.92
N ASP A 354 12.14 15.02 -13.36
CA ASP A 354 13.12 15.84 -14.06
C ASP A 354 12.58 16.16 -15.46
N THR A 355 12.39 17.45 -15.75
CA THR A 355 11.75 17.92 -16.98
C THR A 355 12.60 17.74 -18.24
N LEU A 356 13.91 17.53 -18.10
CA LEU A 356 14.81 17.30 -19.24
C LEU A 356 14.86 15.83 -19.63
N THR A 357 14.78 14.92 -18.66
CA THR A 357 14.96 13.49 -18.88
C THR A 357 13.66 12.69 -18.78
N ASP A 358 12.58 13.34 -18.31
CA ASP A 358 11.26 12.72 -18.00
C ASP A 358 11.38 11.53 -17.01
N LYS A 359 12.38 11.59 -16.14
CA LYS A 359 12.63 10.56 -15.14
C LYS A 359 12.10 10.95 -13.77
N THR A 360 11.52 9.97 -13.08
CA THR A 360 11.18 10.10 -11.68
C THR A 360 12.42 10.37 -10.84
N VAL A 361 12.35 11.38 -10.00
CA VAL A 361 13.39 11.78 -9.04
C VAL A 361 12.84 11.55 -7.64
N PHE A 362 13.30 10.50 -6.99
CA PHE A 362 13.09 10.33 -5.55
C PHE A 362 14.04 11.24 -4.78
N PHE A 363 13.55 11.76 -3.67
CA PHE A 363 14.34 12.70 -2.87
C PHE A 363 15.46 11.96 -2.13
N GLU A 364 16.60 12.61 -1.97
CA GLU A 364 17.72 12.11 -1.16
C GLU A 364 17.29 11.85 0.29
N ASP A 365 16.31 12.63 0.78
CA ASP A 365 15.68 12.45 2.09
C ASP A 365 14.97 11.07 2.22
N LEU A 366 14.45 10.51 1.12
CA LEU A 366 13.86 9.16 1.08
C LEU A 366 14.93 8.06 1.06
N THR A 367 16.04 8.27 0.33
CA THR A 367 17.11 7.26 0.24
C THR A 367 17.86 7.09 1.56
N ASP A 368 18.04 8.14 2.33
CA ASP A 368 18.60 8.05 3.68
C ASP A 368 17.68 7.26 4.63
N PHE A 369 16.38 7.28 4.39
CA PHE A 369 15.42 6.46 5.10
C PHE A 369 15.64 4.95 4.88
N GLN A 370 15.99 4.53 3.69
CA GLN A 370 16.27 3.10 3.39
C GLN A 370 17.53 2.59 4.08
N ASN A 371 18.49 3.48 4.38
CA ASN A 371 19.75 3.15 5.01
C ASN A 371 19.76 3.34 6.53
N GLN A 372 18.81 4.08 7.08
CA GLN A 372 18.72 4.38 8.51
C GLN A 372 17.26 4.17 8.99
N THR A 373 17.09 3.49 10.08
CA THR A 373 15.81 3.11 10.70
C THR A 373 14.95 4.30 11.19
N THR A 374 15.27 5.54 10.86
CA THR A 374 14.58 6.73 11.33
C THR A 374 13.79 7.43 10.22
N LEU A 375 12.53 7.65 10.49
CA LEU A 375 11.46 8.21 9.67
C LEU A 375 11.64 9.70 9.35
N ASN A 376 12.69 10.09 8.65
CA ASN A 376 12.92 11.51 8.36
C ASN A 376 12.13 12.06 7.17
N TYR A 377 11.76 11.20 6.22
CA TYR A 377 11.04 11.63 5.01
C TYR A 377 9.53 11.88 5.26
N GLY A 378 8.84 11.03 6.01
CA GLY A 378 7.41 11.12 6.26
C GLY A 378 6.56 10.33 5.27
N GLY A 379 5.39 10.85 4.94
CA GLY A 379 4.43 10.25 4.02
C GLY A 379 3.47 9.24 4.65
N ALA A 380 3.62 8.88 5.93
CA ALA A 380 2.62 8.11 6.66
C ALA A 380 1.41 8.99 7.00
N TYR A 381 0.22 8.39 7.00
CA TYR A 381 -1.00 9.06 7.42
C TYR A 381 -0.94 9.41 8.90
N ASP A 382 -1.17 10.67 9.22
CA ASP A 382 -1.25 11.20 10.56
C ASP A 382 -2.69 11.64 10.87
N ALA A 383 -3.36 10.87 11.72
CA ALA A 383 -4.75 11.16 12.14
C ALA A 383 -4.87 12.45 12.96
N GLY A 384 -3.78 12.92 13.58
CA GLY A 384 -3.76 14.15 14.36
C GLY A 384 -3.93 15.41 13.51
N ILE A 385 -3.46 15.38 12.27
CA ILE A 385 -3.61 16.46 11.29
C ILE A 385 -4.60 16.11 10.18
N VAL A 386 -5.10 14.87 10.13
CA VAL A 386 -5.90 14.32 9.02
C VAL A 386 -5.18 14.50 7.69
N GLY A 387 -3.96 13.99 7.59
CA GLY A 387 -3.13 14.26 6.41
C GLY A 387 -1.77 13.58 6.42
N TYR A 388 -0.88 14.10 5.61
CA TYR A 388 0.47 13.59 5.43
C TYR A 388 1.49 14.72 5.55
N ASN A 389 2.62 14.43 6.21
CA ASN A 389 3.77 15.34 6.28
C ASN A 389 4.96 14.75 5.57
N PHE A 390 5.73 15.59 4.87
CA PHE A 390 6.95 15.23 4.17
C PHE A 390 8.08 16.18 4.54
N ARG A 391 9.28 15.64 4.63
CA ARG A 391 10.53 16.40 4.73
C ARG A 391 11.35 16.19 3.46
N PHE A 392 11.88 17.29 2.91
CA PHE A 392 12.65 17.27 1.66
C PHE A 392 13.78 18.30 1.66
N ASN A 393 14.46 18.45 2.80
CA ASN A 393 15.51 19.46 3.01
C ASN A 393 16.63 19.34 1.97
N ARG A 394 17.14 18.13 1.75
CA ARG A 394 18.27 17.86 0.85
C ARG A 394 17.87 18.06 -0.61
N PHE A 395 16.67 17.61 -0.95
CA PHE A 395 16.13 17.83 -2.28
C PHE A 395 16.00 19.33 -2.60
N LEU A 396 15.42 20.12 -1.67
CA LEU A 396 15.30 21.58 -1.88
C LEU A 396 16.67 22.25 -1.92
N GLN A 397 17.61 21.86 -1.05
CA GLN A 397 18.99 22.36 -1.10
C GLN A 397 19.61 22.12 -2.47
N ARG A 398 19.45 20.92 -3.02
CA ARG A 398 19.96 20.57 -4.34
C ARG A 398 19.36 21.46 -5.43
N LEU A 399 18.04 21.68 -5.43
CA LEU A 399 17.40 22.56 -6.42
C LEU A 399 17.95 23.99 -6.39
N VAL A 400 18.14 24.55 -5.18
CA VAL A 400 18.73 25.88 -5.01
C VAL A 400 20.17 25.94 -5.51
N ASP A 401 20.99 24.94 -5.15
CA ASP A 401 22.38 24.85 -5.57
C ASP A 401 22.55 24.65 -7.08
N ASP A 402 21.69 23.82 -7.68
CA ASP A 402 21.68 23.58 -9.12
C ASP A 402 21.32 24.84 -9.90
N TYR A 403 20.31 25.58 -9.46
CA TYR A 403 19.96 26.82 -10.08
C TYR A 403 21.08 27.88 -9.92
N ARG A 404 21.61 28.06 -8.71
CA ARG A 404 22.68 28.98 -8.40
C ARG A 404 23.95 28.72 -9.20
N THR A 405 24.36 27.45 -9.35
CA THR A 405 25.65 27.11 -9.96
C THR A 405 25.59 26.88 -11.47
N ARG A 406 24.44 26.42 -11.97
CA ARG A 406 24.26 25.99 -13.37
C ARG A 406 23.20 26.77 -14.12
N GLY A 407 22.37 27.57 -13.44
CA GLY A 407 21.20 28.22 -14.02
C GLY A 407 20.14 27.22 -14.52
N VAL A 408 20.16 25.98 -14.00
CA VAL A 408 19.28 24.90 -14.46
C VAL A 408 18.10 24.78 -13.52
N ASP A 409 16.91 24.87 -14.08
CA ASP A 409 15.63 24.59 -13.41
C ASP A 409 14.93 23.45 -14.12
N ASN A 410 15.21 22.24 -13.65
CA ASN A 410 14.58 21.01 -14.16
C ASN A 410 13.38 20.56 -13.32
N PHE A 411 12.94 21.40 -12.40
CA PHE A 411 11.87 21.12 -11.48
C PHE A 411 10.55 21.71 -11.99
N ASN A 412 9.53 20.86 -12.13
CA ASN A 412 8.19 21.28 -12.54
C ASN A 412 7.14 20.74 -11.54
N GLY A 413 7.41 20.98 -10.25
CA GLY A 413 6.51 20.61 -9.18
C GLY A 413 6.69 19.18 -8.66
N PHE A 414 5.81 18.82 -7.76
CA PHE A 414 5.79 17.55 -7.07
C PHE A 414 4.68 16.66 -7.61
N TYR A 415 4.84 15.36 -7.41
CA TYR A 415 3.82 14.37 -7.62
C TYR A 415 3.55 13.62 -6.32
N LEU A 416 2.28 13.51 -5.95
CA LEU A 416 1.80 12.72 -4.83
C LEU A 416 1.11 11.47 -5.37
N ARG A 417 1.48 10.30 -4.86
CA ARG A 417 1.04 9.00 -5.37
C ARG A 417 0.85 8.01 -4.23
N VAL A 418 -0.10 7.08 -4.36
CA VAL A 418 -0.14 5.89 -3.50
C VAL A 418 1.03 4.97 -3.88
N PRO A 419 1.84 4.49 -2.93
CA PRO A 419 2.92 3.55 -3.24
C PRO A 419 2.42 2.31 -3.95
N THR A 420 3.24 1.79 -4.88
CA THR A 420 2.93 0.60 -5.69
C THR A 420 3.72 -0.62 -5.25
N ASP A 421 4.41 -0.53 -4.11
CA ASP A 421 5.09 -1.63 -3.45
C ASP A 421 4.09 -2.57 -2.74
N SER A 422 4.53 -3.76 -2.44
CA SER A 422 3.72 -4.79 -1.79
C SER A 422 3.71 -4.62 -0.26
N PRO A 423 2.55 -4.78 0.41
CA PRO A 423 1.23 -5.02 -0.17
C PRO A 423 0.62 -3.75 -0.81
N LEU A 424 0.03 -3.91 -1.99
CA LEU A 424 -0.69 -2.81 -2.65
C LEU A 424 -1.98 -2.52 -1.88
N THR A 425 -2.22 -1.25 -1.53
CA THR A 425 -3.47 -0.85 -0.87
C THR A 425 -4.53 -0.47 -1.89
N PRO A 426 -5.82 -0.81 -1.70
CA PRO A 426 -6.89 -0.39 -2.60
C PRO A 426 -7.46 1.00 -2.30
N HIS A 427 -6.82 1.78 -1.43
CA HIS A 427 -7.37 3.01 -0.88
C HIS A 427 -7.22 4.22 -1.81
N ARG A 428 -7.99 5.27 -1.48
CA ARG A 428 -7.91 6.59 -2.12
C ARG A 428 -7.87 7.70 -1.09
N ALA A 429 -7.46 8.90 -1.50
CA ALA A 429 -7.60 10.11 -0.71
C ALA A 429 -8.12 11.26 -1.58
N VAL A 430 -8.95 12.11 -1.00
CA VAL A 430 -9.43 13.33 -1.63
C VAL A 430 -8.78 14.50 -0.92
N ILE A 431 -8.16 15.39 -1.68
CA ILE A 431 -7.50 16.59 -1.15
C ILE A 431 -8.34 17.79 -1.57
N ASN A 432 -8.79 18.58 -0.60
CA ASN A 432 -9.44 19.84 -0.88
C ASN A 432 -8.35 20.89 -1.15
N THR A 433 -8.02 21.08 -2.42
CA THR A 433 -6.91 21.91 -2.90
C THR A 433 -7.30 23.37 -3.10
N ASN A 434 -8.49 23.78 -2.64
CA ASN A 434 -8.85 25.21 -2.63
C ASN A 434 -7.80 26.03 -1.84
N THR A 435 -7.18 26.99 -2.52
CA THR A 435 -6.06 27.77 -1.96
C THR A 435 -6.42 28.52 -0.68
N ALA A 436 -7.67 28.88 -0.48
CA ALA A 436 -8.13 29.54 0.74
C ALA A 436 -8.07 28.64 1.99
N GLN A 437 -7.99 27.30 1.83
CA GLN A 437 -7.92 26.34 2.94
C GLN A 437 -6.48 25.94 3.28
N GLU A 438 -5.50 26.35 2.49
CA GLU A 438 -4.07 25.99 2.68
C GLU A 438 -3.86 24.49 2.94
N ALA A 439 -4.65 23.62 2.29
CA ALA A 439 -4.61 22.18 2.50
C ALA A 439 -3.27 21.57 2.06
N ILE A 440 -2.55 22.25 1.16
CA ILE A 440 -1.18 21.91 0.78
C ILE A 440 -0.29 23.11 1.05
N LYS A 441 0.71 22.91 1.93
CA LYS A 441 1.58 23.98 2.37
C LYS A 441 3.02 23.51 2.50
N ILE A 442 3.94 24.34 2.01
CA ILE A 442 5.38 24.18 2.24
C ILE A 442 5.85 25.23 3.23
N SER A 443 6.65 24.81 4.21
CA SER A 443 7.35 25.66 5.16
C SER A 443 8.84 25.40 5.05
N VAL A 444 9.63 26.46 4.90
CA VAL A 444 11.09 26.41 4.76
C VAL A 444 11.73 27.31 5.81
N THR A 445 12.74 26.78 6.49
CA THR A 445 13.66 27.55 7.33
C THR A 445 15.05 27.45 6.71
N TYR A 446 15.70 28.57 6.46
CA TYR A 446 17.00 28.64 5.81
C TYR A 446 17.89 29.71 6.42
N THR A 447 19.21 29.59 6.24
CA THR A 447 20.21 30.58 6.68
C THR A 447 20.95 31.09 5.48
N LYS A 448 21.10 32.42 5.39
CA LYS A 448 21.99 33.07 4.42
C LYS A 448 23.43 33.03 4.92
N LEU A 449 24.34 32.58 4.07
CA LEU A 449 25.78 32.60 4.36
C LEU A 449 26.40 33.84 3.73
N ASN A 450 27.04 34.62 4.58
CA ASN A 450 27.80 35.82 4.16
C ASN A 450 29.06 35.46 3.38
#